data_ab3707f2539d7d969bf22738ecbd50b7
#
_entry.id   ab3707f2539d7d969bf22738ecbd50b7
#
_cell.length_a   1.000
_cell.length_b   1.000
_cell.length_c   1.000
_cell.angle_alpha   90.00
_cell.angle_beta   90.00
_cell.angle_gamma   90.00
#
_symmetry.space_group_name_H-M   'P 1'
#
loop_
_entity.id
_entity.type
_entity.pdbx_description
1 polymer ?
#
loop_
_entity_poly.entity_id
_entity_poly.type
_entity_poly.pdbx_seq_one_letter_code
_entity_poly.pdbx_strand_id
1 'polypeptide(L)'
;MKSVSKYVIYGPSSTLRSMPSKLFESQEPKYLYKYESSESGDSVDVAVYEEYEKQINSSVTLTCIIEFTGKQSRIELKKTGGRMGFRGSSLDEEKRTIDDEVTDFILDFCKRFGLTVQEVQEQKPEKEDK
;
A
#
# COMPACT_ATOMS: atom_id res chain seq x y z
N MET A 1 -6.98 13.24 6.28
CA MET A 1 -5.85 12.55 5.72
C MET A 1 -5.74 11.16 6.28
N LYS A 2 -5.55 10.20 5.41
CA LYS A 2 -5.45 8.84 5.85
C LYS A 2 -4.03 8.40 5.99
N SER A 3 -3.67 7.86 7.12
CA SER A 3 -2.36 7.28 7.29
C SER A 3 -2.39 5.78 7.00
N VAL A 4 -3.56 5.20 6.89
CA VAL A 4 -3.71 3.78 6.59
C VAL A 4 -4.75 3.61 5.50
N SER A 5 -4.41 2.86 4.48
CA SER A 5 -5.33 2.53 3.40
C SER A 5 -5.34 1.02 3.22
N LYS A 6 -6.49 0.46 2.99
CA LYS A 6 -6.61 -0.98 2.82
C LYS A 6 -7.43 -1.29 1.58
N TYR A 7 -6.97 -2.27 0.83
CA TYR A 7 -7.66 -2.70 -0.37
C TYR A 7 -7.74 -4.20 -0.41
N VAL A 8 -8.78 -4.70 -1.03
CA VAL A 8 -8.90 -6.13 -1.32
C VAL A 8 -9.06 -6.27 -2.82
N ILE A 9 -8.28 -7.12 -3.42
CA ILE A 9 -8.26 -7.29 -4.86
C ILE A 9 -8.60 -8.73 -5.21
N TYR A 10 -9.51 -8.90 -6.15
CA TYR A 10 -9.97 -10.22 -6.58
C TYR A 10 -9.62 -10.43 -8.03
N GLY A 11 -9.26 -11.66 -8.37
CA GLY A 11 -8.96 -11.99 -9.75
C GLY A 11 -8.27 -13.33 -9.84
N PRO A 12 -7.75 -13.65 -11.01
CA PRO A 12 -7.06 -14.91 -11.17
C PRO A 12 -5.82 -14.98 -10.30
N SER A 13 -5.58 -16.15 -9.71
CA SER A 13 -4.46 -16.35 -8.80
C SER A 13 -3.14 -15.96 -9.42
N SER A 14 -2.92 -16.37 -10.65
CA SER A 14 -1.63 -16.10 -11.27
C SER A 14 -1.38 -14.62 -11.43
N THR A 15 -2.42 -13.88 -11.76
CA THR A 15 -2.29 -12.43 -11.91
C THR A 15 -2.05 -11.77 -10.56
N LEU A 16 -2.82 -12.19 -9.55
CA LEU A 16 -2.65 -11.64 -8.23
C LEU A 16 -1.26 -11.91 -7.70
N ARG A 17 -0.76 -13.11 -7.95
CA ARG A 17 0.53 -13.50 -7.44
C ARG A 17 1.66 -12.72 -8.10
N SER A 18 1.46 -12.27 -9.32
CA SER A 18 2.50 -11.54 -10.03
C SER A 18 2.57 -10.07 -9.66
N MET A 19 1.53 -9.54 -9.04
CA MET A 19 1.48 -8.11 -8.78
C MET A 19 2.60 -7.62 -7.87
N PRO A 20 2.91 -8.28 -6.76
CA PRO A 20 3.95 -7.75 -5.88
C PRO A 20 5.30 -7.61 -6.57
N SER A 21 5.69 -8.58 -7.37
CA SER A 21 6.96 -8.49 -8.07
C SER A 21 6.99 -7.31 -9.00
N LYS A 22 5.91 -7.08 -9.70
CA LYS A 22 5.87 -5.97 -10.64
C LYS A 22 5.85 -4.63 -9.91
N LEU A 23 5.18 -4.57 -8.79
CA LEU A 23 5.18 -3.36 -8.00
C LEU A 23 6.58 -3.05 -7.51
N PHE A 24 7.28 -4.06 -7.01
CA PHE A 24 8.60 -3.83 -6.45
C PHE A 24 9.63 -3.53 -7.51
N GLU A 25 9.38 -3.92 -8.75
CA GLU A 25 10.25 -3.52 -9.84
C GLU A 25 10.02 -2.07 -10.20
N SER A 26 8.79 -1.63 -10.17
CA SER A 26 8.45 -0.27 -10.51
C SER A 26 8.80 0.70 -9.40
N GLN A 27 8.52 0.30 -8.17
CA GLN A 27 8.81 1.11 -6.99
C GLN A 27 9.62 0.25 -6.06
N GLU A 28 10.91 0.44 -6.06
CA GLU A 28 11.80 -0.40 -5.32
C GLU A 28 11.80 -0.04 -3.84
N PRO A 29 11.46 -0.98 -2.96
CA PRO A 29 11.43 -0.66 -1.53
C PRO A 29 12.81 -0.68 -0.93
N LYS A 30 12.96 -0.01 0.20
CA LYS A 30 14.21 -0.02 0.91
C LYS A 30 14.42 -1.36 1.60
N TYR A 31 13.36 -1.94 2.12
CA TYR A 31 13.41 -3.26 2.73
C TYR A 31 12.26 -4.07 2.19
N LEU A 32 12.50 -5.35 2.00
CA LEU A 32 11.48 -6.25 1.49
C LEU A 32 11.59 -7.58 2.21
N TYR A 33 10.48 -8.02 2.79
CA TYR A 33 10.40 -9.30 3.46
C TYR A 33 9.31 -10.11 2.82
N LYS A 34 9.61 -11.36 2.54
CA LYS A 34 8.65 -12.25 1.92
C LYS A 34 8.50 -13.50 2.75
N TYR A 35 7.28 -13.91 2.91
CA TYR A 35 6.98 -15.13 3.63
C TYR A 35 5.94 -15.90 2.85
N GLU A 36 6.17 -17.17 2.69
CA GLU A 36 5.23 -17.99 1.96
C GLU A 36 4.99 -19.28 2.74
N SER A 37 3.72 -19.64 2.92
CA SER A 37 3.37 -20.87 3.60
C SER A 37 3.50 -22.01 2.63
N SER A 38 4.30 -23.01 2.96
CA SER A 38 4.48 -24.14 2.06
C SER A 38 3.24 -25.01 2.03
N GLU A 39 2.40 -24.91 3.06
CA GLU A 39 1.22 -25.76 3.09
C GLU A 39 0.08 -25.19 2.27
N SER A 40 -0.20 -23.92 2.42
CA SER A 40 -1.34 -23.35 1.77
C SER A 40 -1.01 -22.56 0.52
N GLY A 41 0.24 -22.18 0.37
CA GLY A 41 0.60 -21.34 -0.75
C GLY A 41 0.29 -19.86 -0.51
N ASP A 42 -0.23 -19.54 0.64
CA ASP A 42 -0.48 -18.13 0.98
C ASP A 42 0.85 -17.44 1.20
N SER A 43 0.89 -16.17 0.92
CA SER A 43 2.12 -15.43 1.07
C SER A 43 1.85 -14.05 1.61
N VAL A 44 2.86 -13.50 2.24
CA VAL A 44 2.83 -12.15 2.76
C VAL A 44 4.11 -11.47 2.35
N ASP A 45 3.97 -10.32 1.69
CA ASP A 45 5.11 -9.50 1.33
C ASP A 45 5.00 -8.21 2.11
N VAL A 46 6.09 -7.84 2.75
CA VAL A 46 6.15 -6.59 3.50
C VAL A 46 7.24 -5.74 2.89
N ALA A 47 6.87 -4.62 2.33
CA ALA A 47 7.80 -3.71 1.70
C ALA A 47 7.81 -2.41 2.47
N VAL A 48 8.99 -1.89 2.72
CA VAL A 48 9.13 -0.65 3.46
C VAL A 48 9.83 0.36 2.55
N TYR A 49 9.17 1.48 2.34
CA TYR A 49 9.69 2.58 1.54
C TYR A 49 10.00 3.73 2.46
N GLU A 50 11.05 4.45 2.14
CA GLU A 50 11.41 5.60 2.94
C GLU A 50 11.70 6.75 2.01
N GLU A 51 11.12 7.89 2.28
CA GLU A 51 11.26 9.04 1.42
C GLU A 51 11.53 10.25 2.28
N TYR A 52 12.60 10.96 1.96
CA TYR A 52 12.92 12.16 2.70
C TYR A 52 12.30 13.35 2.01
N GLU A 53 11.60 14.18 2.75
CA GLU A 53 10.97 15.35 2.20
C GLU A 53 11.69 16.59 2.67
N LYS A 54 12.35 17.23 1.76
CA LYS A 54 13.14 18.38 2.10
C LYS A 54 12.32 19.53 2.63
N GLN A 55 11.14 19.71 2.10
CA GLN A 55 10.34 20.84 2.50
C GLN A 55 9.97 20.80 3.96
N ILE A 56 9.78 19.65 4.50
CA ILE A 56 9.45 19.54 5.90
C ILE A 56 10.61 18.99 6.70
N ASN A 57 11.73 18.74 6.03
CA ASN A 57 12.94 18.28 6.68
C ASN A 57 12.66 17.03 7.51
N SER A 58 11.99 16.09 6.93
CA SER A 58 11.57 14.92 7.66
C SER A 58 11.42 13.74 6.72
N SER A 59 11.53 12.55 7.25
CA SER A 59 11.37 11.33 6.47
C SER A 59 9.98 10.77 6.65
N VAL A 60 9.49 10.19 5.58
CA VAL A 60 8.20 9.53 5.59
C VAL A 60 8.43 8.08 5.27
N THR A 61 7.83 7.20 6.03
CA THR A 61 7.94 5.77 5.82
C THR A 61 6.61 5.22 5.39
N LEU A 62 6.62 4.45 4.33
CA LEU A 62 5.43 3.75 3.87
C LEU A 62 5.65 2.27 4.01
N THR A 63 4.78 1.61 4.75
CA THR A 63 4.82 0.17 4.91
C THR A 63 3.70 -0.41 4.07
N CYS A 64 4.07 -1.31 3.16
CA CYS A 64 3.13 -1.93 2.26
C CYS A 64 3.09 -3.41 2.57
N ILE A 65 1.94 -3.91 2.97
CA ILE A 65 1.76 -5.32 3.30
C ILE A 65 0.80 -5.91 2.31
N ILE A 66 1.23 -6.95 1.61
CA ILE A 66 0.41 -7.62 0.62
C ILE A 66 0.25 -9.07 1.03
N GLU A 67 -0.99 -9.46 1.33
CA GLU A 67 -1.30 -10.83 1.70
C GLU A 67 -2.03 -11.49 0.54
N PHE A 68 -1.48 -12.58 0.05
CA PHE A 68 -2.10 -13.34 -1.03
C PHE A 68 -2.65 -14.64 -0.47
N THR A 69 -3.93 -14.87 -0.68
CA THR A 69 -4.56 -16.07 -0.16
C THR A 69 -5.20 -16.92 -1.26
N GLY A 70 -4.67 -16.81 -2.46
CA GLY A 70 -5.13 -17.68 -3.54
C GLY A 70 -6.28 -17.12 -4.33
N LYS A 71 -7.26 -16.56 -3.69
CA LYS A 71 -8.41 -16.01 -4.37
C LYS A 71 -8.47 -14.50 -4.29
N GLN A 72 -7.70 -13.93 -3.41
CA GLN A 72 -7.70 -12.50 -3.24
C GLN A 72 -6.38 -12.05 -2.68
N SER A 73 -6.10 -10.78 -2.85
CA SER A 73 -4.95 -10.15 -2.25
C SER A 73 -5.45 -9.03 -1.38
N ARG A 74 -4.88 -8.90 -0.20
CA ARG A 74 -5.18 -7.80 0.69
C ARG A 74 -3.98 -6.92 0.76
N ILE A 75 -4.18 -5.64 0.62
CA ILE A 75 -3.08 -4.70 0.64
C ILE A 75 -3.35 -3.67 1.71
N GLU A 76 -2.35 -3.47 2.55
CA GLU A 76 -2.43 -2.43 3.56
C GLU A 76 -1.26 -1.50 3.38
N LEU A 77 -1.54 -0.21 3.28
CA LEU A 77 -0.52 0.80 3.15
C LEU A 77 -0.58 1.67 4.39
N LYS A 78 0.52 1.75 5.11
CA LYS A 78 0.58 2.54 6.32
C LYS A 78 1.69 3.55 6.22
N LYS A 79 1.32 4.81 6.32
CA LYS A 79 2.26 5.90 6.19
C LYS A 79 2.56 6.46 7.57
N THR A 80 3.81 6.59 7.90
CA THR A 80 4.21 7.11 9.20
C THR A 80 5.34 8.09 9.00
N GLY A 81 5.52 8.94 9.98
CA GLY A 81 6.59 9.92 9.94
C GLY A 81 6.14 11.20 9.30
N GLY A 82 7.09 12.06 9.06
CA GLY A 82 6.80 13.34 8.50
C GLY A 82 6.14 14.25 9.49
N ARG A 83 5.71 15.39 9.01
CA ARG A 83 5.01 16.32 9.85
C ARG A 83 3.55 16.15 9.63
N MET A 84 3.00 15.24 10.34
CA MET A 84 1.62 14.88 10.07
C MET A 84 0.65 16.01 10.24
N GLY A 85 0.87 16.85 11.18
CA GLY A 85 -0.05 17.94 11.38
C GLY A 85 0.16 19.12 10.47
N PHE A 86 1.20 19.07 9.70
CA PHE A 86 1.52 20.20 8.87
C PHE A 86 0.81 20.06 7.53
N ARG A 87 0.00 21.08 7.23
CA ARG A 87 -0.64 20.91 6.03
C ARG A 87 -0.90 22.16 5.55
N GLY A 88 -1.49 22.49 5.00
CA GLY A 88 -1.76 23.77 4.64
C GLY A 88 -0.98 24.28 3.52
N SER A 89 0.00 23.62 3.17
CA SER A 89 0.79 24.09 2.09
C SER A 89 0.21 23.59 0.79
N SER A 90 -0.18 24.47 -0.06
CA SER A 90 -0.71 24.05 -1.32
C SER A 90 0.36 23.42 -2.19
N LEU A 91 1.58 23.66 -1.84
CA LEU A 91 2.66 23.03 -2.60
C LEU A 91 2.64 21.53 -2.48
N ASP A 92 2.18 21.05 -1.33
CA ASP A 92 2.17 19.62 -1.13
C ASP A 92 1.23 18.93 -2.06
N GLU A 93 0.25 19.63 -2.52
CA GLU A 93 -0.73 18.98 -3.37
C GLU A 93 -0.16 18.61 -4.71
N GLU A 94 0.87 19.31 -5.12
CA GLU A 94 1.42 19.00 -6.40
C GLU A 94 2.51 17.99 -6.35
N LYS A 95 2.95 17.67 -5.16
CA LYS A 95 4.00 16.70 -5.04
C LYS A 95 3.44 15.32 -4.91
N ARG A 96 3.98 14.43 -5.69
CA ARG A 96 3.58 13.06 -5.56
C ARG A 96 4.47 12.40 -4.53
N THR A 97 3.86 11.74 -3.58
CA THR A 97 4.60 11.04 -2.55
C THR A 97 4.62 9.57 -2.87
N ILE A 98 5.41 8.83 -2.10
CA ILE A 98 5.58 7.41 -2.39
C ILE A 98 4.27 6.65 -2.23
N ASP A 99 3.42 7.06 -1.30
CA ASP A 99 2.15 6.37 -1.15
C ASP A 99 1.23 6.64 -2.35
N ASP A 100 1.32 7.82 -2.95
CA ASP A 100 0.56 8.08 -4.17
C ASP A 100 1.04 7.19 -5.29
N GLU A 101 2.36 7.03 -5.40
CA GLU A 101 2.90 6.25 -6.50
C GLU A 101 2.57 4.78 -6.35
N VAL A 102 2.64 4.27 -5.15
CA VAL A 102 2.32 2.87 -4.92
C VAL A 102 0.83 2.63 -5.14
N THR A 103 -0.01 3.53 -4.65
CA THR A 103 -1.44 3.39 -4.83
C THR A 103 -1.81 3.43 -6.31
N ASP A 104 -1.24 4.37 -7.04
CA ASP A 104 -1.53 4.47 -8.45
C ASP A 104 -1.10 3.23 -9.20
N PHE A 105 0.05 2.67 -8.83
CA PHE A 105 0.49 1.45 -9.49
C PHE A 105 -0.52 0.33 -9.26
N ILE A 106 -0.97 0.18 -8.02
CA ILE A 106 -1.89 -0.89 -7.69
C ILE A 106 -3.20 -0.73 -8.46
N LEU A 107 -3.74 0.47 -8.47
CA LEU A 107 -5.00 0.70 -9.15
C LEU A 107 -4.87 0.55 -10.65
N ASP A 108 -3.76 1.02 -11.20
CA ASP A 108 -3.52 0.89 -12.62
C ASP A 108 -3.35 -0.58 -13.01
N PHE A 109 -2.66 -1.34 -12.17
CA PHE A 109 -2.49 -2.76 -12.43
C PHE A 109 -3.84 -3.46 -12.45
N CYS A 110 -4.71 -3.13 -11.49
CA CYS A 110 -6.02 -3.74 -11.44
C CYS A 110 -6.83 -3.39 -12.68
N LYS A 111 -6.75 -2.14 -13.11
CA LYS A 111 -7.49 -1.72 -14.27
C LYS A 111 -6.96 -2.41 -15.53
N ARG A 112 -5.65 -2.52 -15.63
CA ARG A 112 -5.03 -3.08 -16.80
C ARG A 112 -5.34 -4.56 -16.97
N PHE A 113 -5.41 -5.29 -15.87
CA PHE A 113 -5.64 -6.73 -15.92
C PHE A 113 -7.06 -7.13 -15.57
N GLY A 114 -7.95 -6.16 -15.47
CA GLY A 114 -9.35 -6.47 -15.23
C GLY A 114 -9.65 -7.04 -13.86
N LEU A 115 -8.88 -6.65 -12.87
CA LEU A 115 -9.09 -7.13 -11.52
C LEU A 115 -10.11 -6.24 -10.81
N THR A 116 -10.78 -6.82 -9.84
CA THR A 116 -11.74 -6.07 -9.03
C THR A 116 -11.05 -5.60 -7.77
N VAL A 117 -11.10 -4.32 -7.50
CA VAL A 117 -10.48 -3.77 -6.31
C VAL A 117 -11.54 -3.10 -5.47
N GLN A 118 -11.46 -3.33 -4.17
CA GLN A 118 -12.37 -2.76 -3.21
C GLN A 118 -11.58 -2.07 -2.13
N GLU A 119 -11.87 -0.82 -1.87
CA GLU A 119 -11.23 -0.13 -0.79
C GLU A 119 -11.97 -0.44 0.49
N VAL A 120 -11.27 -0.86 1.52
CA VAL A 120 -11.87 -1.23 2.77
C VAL A 120 -11.91 -0.01 3.67
N GLN A 121 -13.12 0.34 4.09
CA GLN A 121 -13.27 1.46 4.99
C GLN A 121 -13.06 0.96 6.40
N GLU A 122 -12.19 1.65 7.10
CA GLU A 122 -11.93 1.26 8.45
C GLU A 122 -12.98 1.84 9.34
N GLN A 123 -13.63 1.00 10.15
CA GLN A 123 -14.63 1.48 11.04
C GLN A 123 -14.04 1.73 12.37
N LYS A 124 -14.30 2.89 12.91
CA LYS A 124 -13.77 3.19 14.21
C LYS A 124 -14.60 2.53 15.23
N PRO A 125 -14.00 1.69 16.01
CA PRO A 125 -14.80 0.96 16.99
C PRO A 125 -15.38 1.85 18.04
N GLU A 126 -14.80 2.91 18.18
CA GLU A 126 -15.30 3.70 19.17
C GLU A 126 -16.56 4.21 18.90
N LYS A 127 -16.97 3.93 18.07
CA LYS A 127 -18.13 4.39 17.95
C LYS A 127 -18.93 3.97 18.83
N GLU A 128 -18.37 3.78 19.35
CA GLU A 128 -18.63 3.39 20.17
C GLU A 128 -18.74 3.74 21.13
N ASP A 129 -18.89 3.96 21.20
CA ASP A 129 -18.87 4.06 22.03
C ASP A 129 -19.23 4.36 22.61
N LYS A 130 -19.45 4.46 22.69
CA LYS A 130 -19.83 4.50 23.19
C LYS A 130 -20.00 4.57 23.60
#